data_62e1e72401cedabc28f5aa36d609b9bc
#
_entry.id   62e1e72401cedabc28f5aa36d609b9bc
#
_cell.length_a   1.000
_cell.length_b   1.000
_cell.length_c   1.000
_cell.angle_alpha   90.00
_cell.angle_beta   90.00
_cell.angle_gamma   90.00
#
_symmetry.space_group_name_H-M   'P 1'
#
loop_
_entity.id
_entity.type
_entity.pdbx_description
1 polymer ?
#
loop_
_entity_poly.entity_id
_entity_poly.type
_entity_poly.pdbx_seq_one_letter_code
_entity_poly.pdbx_strand_id
1 'polypeptide(L)'
;MRTHASRLILSLLLLPRAPLSEPPSAVSEIVTINAGDRTLHGVLYRPVGPGPFPAVLYNHGSAPGMLNNQAFEALGPLFASRGWVFFAPYRRGQGLSASAGPYIGDEIADARRRGVWQDGALAVPILALVWFGVLRRQRTGIRVATVVAAGLCAAWAINVGAQRAAASTMVRLLDTQQFADQLASLEWLQHQSFVLPDRIAAAGNSFGGVEAVLGAERAHYCAVVDAAGGAESWAAAPGLRALMEGAVRRARAPIFFIQAENDYDLTPSRSLAKVMHDVGKDADVKIYAKFGQSPAEGHSFAWRGGGMWGEDVFGFLSKHCGG
;
A
#
# COMPACT_ATOMS: atom_id res chain seq x y z
N MET A 1 -64.90 57.12 1.42
CA MET A 1 -64.74 55.76 0.96
C MET A 1 -63.36 55.25 1.46
N ARG A 2 -63.36 54.38 2.45
CA ARG A 2 -62.14 53.78 2.97
C ARG A 2 -62.19 52.31 2.63
N THR A 3 -61.23 51.84 1.79
CA THR A 3 -61.06 50.43 1.42
C THR A 3 -60.18 49.71 2.39
N HIS A 4 -60.74 48.73 3.10
CA HIS A 4 -60.00 47.82 3.95
C HIS A 4 -59.33 46.72 3.07
N ALA A 5 -58.00 46.65 3.06
CA ALA A 5 -57.23 45.55 2.51
C ALA A 5 -56.98 44.49 3.59
N SER A 6 -57.63 43.34 3.47
CA SER A 6 -57.39 42.16 4.31
C SER A 6 -56.07 41.50 3.93
N ARG A 7 -55.12 41.44 4.89
CA ARG A 7 -53.90 40.67 4.75
C ARG A 7 -54.15 39.22 5.17
N LEU A 8 -54.06 38.30 4.20
CA LEU A 8 -54.05 36.87 4.48
C LEU A 8 -52.64 36.52 5.01
N ILE A 9 -52.55 36.08 6.26
CA ILE A 9 -51.32 35.53 6.86
C ILE A 9 -51.34 34.03 6.58
N LEU A 10 -50.43 33.57 5.65
CA LEU A 10 -50.24 32.17 5.35
C LEU A 10 -49.27 31.60 6.39
N SER A 11 -49.77 30.91 7.40
CA SER A 11 -48.97 30.20 8.42
C SER A 11 -48.39 28.94 7.80
N LEU A 12 -47.07 28.96 7.50
CA LEU A 12 -46.34 27.80 7.06
C LEU A 12 -46.11 26.90 8.29
N LEU A 13 -46.85 25.80 8.37
CA LEU A 13 -46.61 24.73 9.39
C LEU A 13 -45.26 24.05 9.05
N LEU A 14 -44.24 24.40 9.80
CA LEU A 14 -42.98 23.67 9.85
C LEU A 14 -43.23 22.31 10.56
N LEU A 15 -43.41 21.26 9.76
CA LEU A 15 -43.39 19.89 10.28
C LEU A 15 -41.98 19.60 10.81
N PRO A 16 -41.85 19.04 12.02
CA PRO A 16 -40.56 18.63 12.53
C PRO A 16 -39.99 17.54 11.61
N ARG A 17 -38.81 17.79 11.01
CA ARG A 17 -38.06 16.76 10.33
C ARG A 17 -37.68 15.72 11.37
N ALA A 18 -38.10 14.47 11.18
CA ALA A 18 -37.60 13.34 11.95
C ALA A 18 -36.07 13.36 11.85
N PRO A 19 -35.35 13.14 12.95
CA PRO A 19 -33.89 12.98 12.89
C PRO A 19 -33.61 11.85 11.93
N LEU A 20 -32.77 12.11 10.92
CA LEU A 20 -32.21 11.06 10.09
C LEU A 20 -31.48 10.13 11.06
N SER A 21 -31.97 8.91 11.22
CA SER A 21 -31.27 7.88 11.98
C SER A 21 -29.88 7.75 11.38
N GLU A 22 -28.83 7.99 12.18
CA GLU A 22 -27.47 7.63 11.76
C GLU A 22 -27.50 6.18 11.29
N PRO A 23 -26.86 5.89 10.14
CA PRO A 23 -26.78 4.50 9.69
C PRO A 23 -26.16 3.69 10.83
N PRO A 24 -26.63 2.45 11.09
CA PRO A 24 -26.11 1.64 12.17
C PRO A 24 -24.60 1.56 12.06
N SER A 25 -23.90 1.95 13.13
CA SER A 25 -22.45 1.98 13.16
C SER A 25 -21.93 0.57 12.91
N ALA A 26 -21.01 0.42 11.95
CA ALA A 26 -20.33 -0.83 11.71
C ALA A 26 -19.72 -1.37 13.01
N VAL A 27 -19.88 -2.65 13.27
CA VAL A 27 -19.25 -3.28 14.44
C VAL A 27 -17.77 -3.48 14.12
N SER A 28 -16.88 -2.88 14.91
CA SER A 28 -15.44 -3.10 14.81
C SER A 28 -14.96 -4.01 15.93
N GLU A 29 -14.05 -4.92 15.61
CA GLU A 29 -13.42 -5.81 16.57
C GLU A 29 -11.95 -6.05 16.24
N ILE A 30 -11.13 -6.30 17.28
CA ILE A 30 -9.75 -6.76 17.12
C ILE A 30 -9.79 -8.28 17.09
N VAL A 31 -9.17 -8.86 16.07
CA VAL A 31 -9.11 -10.31 15.88
C VAL A 31 -7.68 -10.81 15.96
N THR A 32 -7.54 -12.09 16.34
CA THR A 32 -6.27 -12.79 16.42
C THR A 32 -6.18 -13.83 15.31
N ILE A 33 -5.05 -13.86 14.62
CA ILE A 33 -4.77 -14.73 13.48
C ILE A 33 -3.62 -15.65 13.86
N ASN A 34 -3.82 -16.95 13.77
CA ASN A 34 -2.73 -17.91 13.91
C ASN A 34 -2.02 -18.04 12.56
N ALA A 35 -0.80 -17.54 12.47
CA ALA A 35 0.05 -17.57 11.27
C ALA A 35 1.21 -18.57 11.42
N GLY A 36 0.91 -19.78 11.89
CA GLY A 36 1.85 -20.86 12.13
C GLY A 36 2.68 -20.63 13.39
N ASP A 37 3.94 -20.24 13.27
CA ASP A 37 4.86 -19.99 14.40
C ASP A 37 4.66 -18.63 15.08
N ARG A 38 3.68 -17.83 14.61
CA ARG A 38 3.43 -16.48 15.12
C ARG A 38 1.94 -16.15 15.21
N THR A 39 1.65 -15.15 16.01
CA THR A 39 0.32 -14.59 16.15
C THR A 39 0.30 -13.21 15.54
N LEU A 40 -0.62 -12.99 14.60
CA LEU A 40 -0.93 -11.67 14.06
C LEU A 40 -2.25 -11.18 14.64
N HIS A 41 -2.47 -9.89 14.57
CA HIS A 41 -3.71 -9.23 14.94
C HIS A 41 -4.23 -8.42 13.77
N GLY A 42 -5.54 -8.22 13.73
CA GLY A 42 -6.17 -7.38 12.70
C GLY A 42 -7.38 -6.65 13.25
N VAL A 43 -7.81 -5.65 12.52
CA VAL A 43 -9.06 -4.93 12.77
C VAL A 43 -10.09 -5.38 11.75
N LEU A 44 -11.24 -5.79 12.23
CA LEU A 44 -12.35 -6.26 11.43
C LEU A 44 -13.53 -5.30 11.59
N TYR A 45 -14.12 -4.87 10.47
CA TYR A 45 -15.40 -4.17 10.44
C TYR A 45 -16.40 -5.01 9.68
N ARG A 46 -17.59 -5.19 10.27
CA ARG A 46 -18.66 -5.97 9.66
C ARG A 46 -19.89 -5.13 9.37
N PRO A 47 -20.58 -5.38 8.24
CA PRO A 47 -21.93 -4.87 8.04
C PRO A 47 -22.88 -5.36 9.13
N VAL A 48 -23.92 -4.58 9.41
CA VAL A 48 -25.00 -5.00 10.28
C VAL A 48 -25.90 -5.99 9.53
N GLY A 49 -26.20 -7.12 10.16
CA GLY A 49 -27.09 -8.14 9.58
C GLY A 49 -26.52 -9.57 9.71
N PRO A 50 -27.29 -10.56 9.25
CA PRO A 50 -26.94 -11.97 9.46
C PRO A 50 -25.80 -12.49 8.57
N GLY A 51 -25.50 -11.83 7.44
CA GLY A 51 -24.51 -12.30 6.47
C GLY A 51 -24.92 -13.63 5.76
N PRO A 52 -24.00 -14.36 5.14
CA PRO A 52 -22.61 -14.00 4.91
C PRO A 52 -22.44 -12.85 3.90
N PHE A 53 -21.33 -12.12 3.99
CA PHE A 53 -21.04 -10.94 3.19
C PHE A 53 -19.80 -11.15 2.30
N PRO A 54 -19.67 -10.44 1.17
CA PRO A 54 -18.39 -10.30 0.49
C PRO A 54 -17.40 -9.57 1.42
N ALA A 55 -16.12 -9.80 1.19
CA ALA A 55 -15.09 -9.24 2.06
C ALA A 55 -13.96 -8.57 1.26
N VAL A 56 -13.29 -7.61 1.88
CA VAL A 56 -12.02 -7.08 1.42
C VAL A 56 -10.94 -7.30 2.47
N LEU A 57 -9.83 -7.92 2.07
CA LEU A 57 -8.61 -7.96 2.84
C LEU A 57 -7.77 -6.75 2.46
N TYR A 58 -7.60 -5.84 3.40
CA TYR A 58 -6.87 -4.59 3.19
C TYR A 58 -5.43 -4.70 3.67
N ASN A 59 -4.50 -4.58 2.74
CA ASN A 59 -3.07 -4.54 3.00
C ASN A 59 -2.64 -3.08 3.20
N HIS A 60 -2.25 -2.73 4.41
CA HIS A 60 -1.85 -1.37 4.76
C HIS A 60 -0.47 -0.99 4.21
N GLY A 61 -0.20 0.30 4.03
CA GLY A 61 1.12 0.84 3.73
C GLY A 61 2.14 0.51 4.83
N SER A 62 3.40 0.84 4.61
CA SER A 62 4.45 0.63 5.61
C SER A 62 4.77 1.94 6.33
N ALA A 63 4.62 1.96 7.65
CA ALA A 63 5.00 3.07 8.50
C ALA A 63 5.50 2.57 9.85
N PRO A 64 6.53 3.18 10.43
CA PRO A 64 7.02 2.80 11.76
C PRO A 64 5.92 2.89 12.81
N GLY A 65 5.86 1.87 13.68
CA GLY A 65 4.95 1.85 14.83
C GLY A 65 3.48 1.63 14.53
N MET A 66 2.96 2.06 13.41
CA MET A 66 1.56 1.92 12.93
C MET A 66 0.49 1.75 14.03
N LEU A 67 0.59 2.50 15.13
CA LEU A 67 -0.42 2.50 16.20
C LEU A 67 -1.61 3.39 15.84
N ASN A 68 -1.42 4.30 14.87
CA ASN A 68 -2.48 5.17 14.38
C ASN A 68 -3.19 4.49 13.19
N ASN A 69 -4.40 4.03 13.46
CA ASN A 69 -5.22 3.25 12.53
C ASN A 69 -6.04 4.13 11.59
N GLN A 70 -5.63 5.34 11.27
CA GLN A 70 -6.43 6.28 10.47
C GLN A 70 -6.98 5.67 9.18
N ALA A 71 -6.18 4.84 8.49
CA ALA A 71 -6.67 4.16 7.29
C ALA A 71 -7.79 3.16 7.61
N PHE A 72 -7.68 2.41 8.70
CA PHE A 72 -8.68 1.42 9.09
C PHE A 72 -9.97 2.08 9.57
N GLU A 73 -9.84 3.15 10.36
CA GLU A 73 -10.97 3.94 10.85
C GLU A 73 -11.71 4.66 9.72
N ALA A 74 -11.01 5.06 8.66
CA ALA A 74 -11.61 5.68 7.49
C ALA A 74 -12.28 4.66 6.55
N LEU A 75 -11.59 3.56 6.25
CA LEU A 75 -12.04 2.59 5.26
C LEU A 75 -13.03 1.57 5.83
N GLY A 76 -12.83 1.12 7.08
CA GLY A 76 -13.66 0.09 7.69
C GLY A 76 -15.16 0.42 7.66
N PRO A 77 -15.59 1.57 8.21
CA PRO A 77 -16.99 1.98 8.14
C PRO A 77 -17.49 2.19 6.71
N LEU A 78 -16.64 2.72 5.81
CA LEU A 78 -16.98 2.93 4.41
C LEU A 78 -17.34 1.60 3.71
N PHE A 79 -16.50 0.58 3.85
CA PHE A 79 -16.77 -0.74 3.27
C PHE A 79 -17.95 -1.44 3.94
N ALA A 80 -18.05 -1.39 5.26
CA ALA A 80 -19.14 -1.99 6.00
C ALA A 80 -20.50 -1.38 5.63
N SER A 81 -20.57 -0.05 5.43
CA SER A 81 -21.78 0.63 4.99
C SER A 81 -22.24 0.26 3.57
N ARG A 82 -21.32 -0.30 2.77
CA ARG A 82 -21.58 -0.80 1.41
C ARG A 82 -21.80 -2.32 1.37
N GLY A 83 -21.97 -2.96 2.53
CA GLY A 83 -22.26 -4.39 2.64
C GLY A 83 -21.02 -5.30 2.53
N TRP A 84 -19.82 -4.76 2.72
CA TRP A 84 -18.57 -5.51 2.66
C TRP A 84 -17.95 -5.66 4.05
N VAL A 85 -17.53 -6.85 4.39
CA VAL A 85 -16.59 -7.04 5.51
C VAL A 85 -15.27 -6.38 5.12
N PHE A 86 -14.75 -5.53 5.99
CA PHE A 86 -13.41 -4.94 5.85
C PHE A 86 -12.50 -5.57 6.89
N PHE A 87 -11.43 -6.20 6.44
CA PHE A 87 -10.45 -6.84 7.30
C PHE A 87 -9.06 -6.31 7.02
N ALA A 88 -8.44 -5.70 8.01
CA ALA A 88 -7.11 -5.10 7.95
C ALA A 88 -6.18 -5.76 8.97
N PRO A 89 -5.42 -6.80 8.57
CA PRO A 89 -4.40 -7.39 9.43
C PRO A 89 -3.21 -6.46 9.56
N TYR A 90 -2.61 -6.41 10.75
CA TYR A 90 -1.27 -5.86 10.94
C TYR A 90 -0.24 -6.90 10.54
N ARG A 91 0.67 -6.54 9.65
CA ARG A 91 1.82 -7.38 9.33
C ARG A 91 2.79 -7.45 10.52
N ARG A 92 3.64 -8.48 10.55
CA ARG A 92 4.72 -8.61 11.55
C ARG A 92 5.50 -7.31 11.72
N GLY A 93 5.87 -7.00 12.95
CA GLY A 93 6.64 -5.81 13.29
C GLY A 93 5.84 -4.50 13.26
N GLN A 94 4.51 -4.54 13.07
CA GLN A 94 3.67 -3.34 12.97
C GLN A 94 2.42 -3.42 13.85
N GLY A 95 2.02 -2.28 14.40
CA GLY A 95 0.82 -2.14 15.19
C GLY A 95 0.66 -3.21 16.26
N LEU A 96 -0.49 -3.86 16.33
CA LEU A 96 -0.78 -4.93 17.29
C LEU A 96 0.02 -6.22 17.04
N SER A 97 0.64 -6.37 15.86
CA SER A 97 1.52 -7.50 15.51
C SER A 97 3.01 -7.15 15.65
N ALA A 98 3.35 -6.11 16.41
CA ALA A 98 4.74 -5.68 16.59
C ALA A 98 5.65 -6.79 17.16
N SER A 99 5.13 -7.66 18.02
CA SER A 99 5.86 -8.80 18.60
C SER A 99 5.97 -10.01 17.67
N ALA A 100 5.28 -10.03 16.54
CA ALA A 100 5.26 -11.17 15.62
C ALA A 100 6.52 -11.27 14.73
N GLY A 101 7.42 -10.31 14.79
CA GLY A 101 8.65 -10.29 14.02
C GLY A 101 9.21 -8.88 13.83
N PRO A 102 10.31 -8.72 13.09
CA PRO A 102 10.91 -7.43 12.83
C PRO A 102 10.05 -6.59 11.89
N TYR A 103 10.12 -5.27 12.06
CA TYR A 103 9.54 -4.33 11.13
C TYR A 103 10.33 -4.31 9.80
N ILE A 104 9.64 -4.41 8.67
CA ILE A 104 10.27 -4.46 7.35
C ILE A 104 11.18 -3.25 7.07
N GLY A 105 10.80 -2.05 7.53
CA GLY A 105 11.61 -0.86 7.37
C GLY A 105 12.95 -0.93 8.09
N ASP A 106 12.99 -1.53 9.28
CA ASP A 106 14.22 -1.73 10.05
C ASP A 106 15.14 -2.75 9.37
N GLU A 107 14.59 -3.84 8.84
CA GLU A 107 15.37 -4.84 8.07
C GLU A 107 15.97 -4.23 6.80
N ILE A 108 15.23 -3.38 6.09
CA ILE A 108 15.71 -2.64 4.90
C ILE A 108 16.82 -1.65 5.31
N ALA A 109 16.62 -0.91 6.40
CA ALA A 109 17.62 0.04 6.91
C ALA A 109 18.90 -0.69 7.37
N ASP A 110 18.77 -1.84 8.01
CA ASP A 110 19.89 -2.70 8.41
C ASP A 110 20.65 -3.24 7.20
N ALA A 111 19.95 -3.68 6.18
CA ALA A 111 20.56 -4.13 4.94
C ALA A 111 21.37 -3.00 4.27
N ARG A 112 20.81 -1.78 4.27
CA ARG A 112 21.52 -0.60 3.77
C ARG A 112 22.77 -0.30 4.58
N ARG A 113 22.70 -0.35 5.92
CA ARG A 113 23.84 -0.14 6.81
C ARG A 113 24.94 -1.20 6.58
N ARG A 114 24.56 -2.48 6.50
CA ARG A 114 25.50 -3.56 6.18
C ARG A 114 26.18 -3.36 4.83
N GLY A 115 25.43 -2.94 3.80
CA GLY A 115 25.99 -2.60 2.49
C GLY A 115 27.04 -1.50 2.55
N VAL A 116 26.77 -0.41 3.29
CA VAL A 116 27.78 0.66 3.53
C VAL A 116 29.07 0.10 4.15
N TRP A 117 28.96 -0.73 5.17
CA TRP A 117 30.12 -1.30 5.83
C TRP A 117 30.91 -2.28 4.97
N GLN A 118 30.22 -3.15 4.23
CA GLN A 118 30.86 -4.15 3.35
C GLN A 118 31.61 -3.47 2.21
N ASP A 119 30.96 -2.54 1.49
CA ASP A 119 31.57 -1.83 0.37
C ASP A 119 32.64 -0.83 0.85
N GLY A 120 32.46 -0.21 2.01
CA GLY A 120 33.43 0.67 2.63
C GLY A 120 34.70 -0.09 3.03
N ALA A 121 34.57 -1.25 3.61
CA ALA A 121 35.73 -2.10 3.98
C ALA A 121 36.55 -2.52 2.75
N LEU A 122 35.90 -2.71 1.60
CA LEU A 122 36.59 -3.02 0.33
C LEU A 122 37.23 -1.78 -0.31
N ALA A 123 36.61 -0.60 -0.16
CA ALA A 123 37.11 0.64 -0.75
C ALA A 123 38.45 1.10 -0.11
N VAL A 124 38.62 0.90 1.20
CA VAL A 124 39.84 1.34 1.92
C VAL A 124 41.12 0.72 1.35
N PRO A 125 41.28 -0.61 1.20
CA PRO A 125 42.48 -1.18 0.62
C PRO A 125 42.69 -0.80 -0.84
N ILE A 126 41.63 -0.64 -1.62
CA ILE A 126 41.73 -0.19 -3.02
C ILE A 126 42.30 1.23 -3.08
N LEU A 127 41.79 2.15 -2.27
CA LEU A 127 42.31 3.52 -2.19
C LEU A 127 43.78 3.54 -1.72
N ALA A 128 44.16 2.67 -0.76
CA ALA A 128 45.54 2.50 -0.31
C ALA A 128 46.46 2.02 -1.45
N LEU A 129 46.03 1.00 -2.22
CA LEU A 129 46.80 0.50 -3.36
C LEU A 129 46.96 1.55 -4.46
N VAL A 130 45.92 2.33 -4.75
CA VAL A 130 45.99 3.46 -5.70
C VAL A 130 46.97 4.51 -5.20
N TRP A 131 46.95 4.84 -3.91
CA TRP A 131 47.89 5.80 -3.31
C TRP A 131 49.35 5.30 -3.43
N PHE A 132 49.61 4.10 -2.99
CA PHE A 132 51.00 3.54 -2.97
C PHE A 132 51.51 3.18 -4.38
N GLY A 133 50.67 2.64 -5.27
CA GLY A 133 51.05 2.19 -6.59
C GLY A 133 51.22 3.27 -7.64
N VAL A 134 50.22 4.17 -7.73
CA VAL A 134 50.12 5.14 -8.81
C VAL A 134 50.55 6.52 -8.38
N LEU A 135 50.12 7.02 -7.22
CA LEU A 135 50.23 8.39 -6.83
C LEU A 135 51.60 8.77 -6.20
N ARG A 136 52.33 7.78 -5.70
CA ARG A 136 53.62 8.01 -5.04
C ARG A 136 54.65 8.77 -5.89
N ARG A 137 54.54 8.68 -7.25
CA ARG A 137 55.47 9.27 -8.23
C ARG A 137 54.94 10.52 -8.92
N GLN A 138 53.75 10.96 -8.63
CA GLN A 138 53.10 12.11 -9.31
C GLN A 138 53.36 13.45 -8.63
N ARG A 139 53.15 14.56 -9.35
CA ARG A 139 53.19 15.92 -8.80
C ARG A 139 52.06 16.14 -7.79
N THR A 140 52.30 16.99 -6.76
CA THR A 140 51.38 17.20 -5.63
C THR A 140 49.94 17.57 -6.08
N GLY A 141 49.78 18.45 -7.05
CA GLY A 141 48.45 18.85 -7.53
C GLY A 141 47.68 17.70 -8.19
N ILE A 142 48.36 16.89 -8.98
CA ILE A 142 47.76 15.67 -9.61
C ILE A 142 47.35 14.65 -8.53
N ARG A 143 48.18 14.47 -7.49
CA ARG A 143 47.87 13.55 -6.39
C ARG A 143 46.58 13.93 -5.68
N VAL A 144 46.44 15.22 -5.31
CA VAL A 144 45.26 15.76 -4.63
C VAL A 144 44.00 15.53 -5.47
N ALA A 145 44.04 15.94 -6.74
CA ALA A 145 42.91 15.77 -7.64
C ALA A 145 42.48 14.28 -7.79
N THR A 146 43.46 13.39 -7.94
CA THR A 146 43.17 11.95 -8.11
C THR A 146 42.63 11.30 -6.82
N VAL A 147 43.13 11.69 -5.65
CA VAL A 147 42.63 11.21 -4.35
C VAL A 147 41.19 11.67 -4.13
N VAL A 148 40.89 12.94 -4.42
CA VAL A 148 39.53 13.48 -4.30
C VAL A 148 38.58 12.74 -5.26
N ALA A 149 38.97 12.60 -6.53
CA ALA A 149 38.15 11.88 -7.51
C ALA A 149 37.91 10.42 -7.11
N ALA A 150 38.97 9.70 -6.68
CA ALA A 150 38.84 8.33 -6.21
C ALA A 150 37.95 8.23 -4.96
N GLY A 151 38.07 9.16 -4.01
CA GLY A 151 37.19 9.25 -2.84
C GLY A 151 35.72 9.45 -3.19
N LEU A 152 35.43 10.35 -4.13
CA LEU A 152 34.06 10.59 -4.62
C LEU A 152 33.49 9.35 -5.34
N CYS A 153 34.30 8.70 -6.18
CA CYS A 153 33.89 7.45 -6.85
C CYS A 153 33.61 6.33 -5.85
N ALA A 154 34.45 6.18 -4.82
CA ALA A 154 34.26 5.22 -3.76
C ALA A 154 32.98 5.48 -2.96
N ALA A 155 32.76 6.74 -2.55
CA ALA A 155 31.55 7.15 -1.84
C ALA A 155 30.29 6.88 -2.66
N TRP A 156 30.34 7.19 -3.96
CA TRP A 156 29.23 6.89 -4.89
C TRP A 156 28.99 5.39 -5.01
N ALA A 157 30.02 4.59 -5.20
CA ALA A 157 29.92 3.11 -5.31
C ALA A 157 29.33 2.49 -4.04
N ILE A 158 29.81 2.91 -2.85
CA ILE A 158 29.29 2.48 -1.55
C ILE A 158 27.80 2.81 -1.41
N ASN A 159 27.41 4.05 -1.79
CA ASN A 159 26.00 4.45 -1.72
C ASN A 159 25.12 3.62 -2.67
N VAL A 160 25.58 3.36 -3.91
CA VAL A 160 24.87 2.51 -4.88
C VAL A 160 24.75 1.07 -4.37
N GLY A 161 25.82 0.49 -3.81
CA GLY A 161 25.81 -0.84 -3.22
C GLY A 161 24.82 -0.95 -2.06
N ALA A 162 24.86 0.02 -1.15
CA ALA A 162 23.93 0.09 -0.02
C ALA A 162 22.47 0.22 -0.45
N GLN A 163 22.18 1.02 -1.48
CA GLN A 163 20.83 1.13 -2.04
C GLN A 163 20.37 -0.19 -2.69
N ARG A 164 21.26 -0.88 -3.41
CA ARG A 164 20.95 -2.20 -3.98
C ARG A 164 20.66 -3.24 -2.90
N ALA A 165 21.44 -3.27 -1.83
CA ALA A 165 21.22 -4.17 -0.69
C ALA A 165 19.86 -3.90 -0.02
N ALA A 166 19.50 -2.66 0.18
CA ALA A 166 18.21 -2.25 0.72
C ALA A 166 17.06 -2.69 -0.21
N ALA A 167 17.17 -2.38 -1.52
CA ALA A 167 16.14 -2.71 -2.51
C ALA A 167 15.95 -4.23 -2.67
N SER A 168 17.04 -5.01 -2.71
CA SER A 168 16.95 -6.47 -2.81
C SER A 168 16.35 -7.10 -1.54
N THR A 169 16.67 -6.56 -0.37
CA THR A 169 16.05 -6.98 0.90
C THR A 169 14.57 -6.68 0.92
N MET A 170 14.15 -5.48 0.51
CA MET A 170 12.74 -5.10 0.40
C MET A 170 11.98 -6.09 -0.51
N VAL A 171 12.49 -6.35 -1.72
CA VAL A 171 11.86 -7.27 -2.67
C VAL A 171 11.73 -8.66 -2.08
N ARG A 172 12.80 -9.19 -1.49
CA ARG A 172 12.78 -10.51 -0.85
C ARG A 172 11.75 -10.60 0.28
N LEU A 173 11.68 -9.59 1.14
CA LEU A 173 10.74 -9.58 2.27
C LEU A 173 9.28 -9.49 1.81
N LEU A 174 8.98 -8.64 0.82
CA LEU A 174 7.65 -8.56 0.21
C LEU A 174 7.27 -9.88 -0.46
N ASP A 175 8.20 -10.51 -1.16
CA ASP A 175 7.99 -11.77 -1.89
C ASP A 175 7.82 -12.99 -0.97
N THR A 176 8.24 -12.90 0.28
CA THR A 176 8.25 -14.01 1.23
C THR A 176 7.47 -13.73 2.50
N GLN A 177 8.10 -13.09 3.48
CA GLN A 177 7.57 -12.97 4.85
C GLN A 177 6.31 -12.12 4.92
N GLN A 178 6.28 -11.00 4.23
CA GLN A 178 5.12 -10.10 4.26
C GLN A 178 3.94 -10.75 3.51
N PHE A 179 4.23 -11.38 2.38
CA PHE A 179 3.21 -12.13 1.64
C PHE A 179 2.68 -13.34 2.40
N ALA A 180 3.51 -14.02 3.19
CA ALA A 180 3.05 -15.11 4.06
C ALA A 180 2.08 -14.64 5.13
N ASP A 181 2.27 -13.42 5.68
CA ASP A 181 1.32 -12.82 6.63
C ASP A 181 -0.03 -12.50 5.95
N GLN A 182 0.00 -12.04 4.70
CA GLN A 182 -1.20 -11.82 3.90
C GLN A 182 -1.96 -13.14 3.65
N LEU A 183 -1.24 -14.22 3.28
CA LEU A 183 -1.88 -15.53 3.04
C LEU A 183 -2.52 -16.10 4.29
N ALA A 184 -1.84 -16.04 5.44
CA ALA A 184 -2.41 -16.48 6.71
C ALA A 184 -3.66 -15.67 7.10
N SER A 185 -3.65 -14.39 6.79
CA SER A 185 -4.79 -13.50 7.02
C SER A 185 -5.96 -13.80 6.08
N LEU A 186 -5.68 -14.13 4.82
CA LEU A 186 -6.70 -14.57 3.86
C LEU A 186 -7.32 -15.90 4.29
N GLU A 187 -6.50 -16.87 4.67
CA GLU A 187 -6.96 -18.18 5.16
C GLU A 187 -7.86 -18.01 6.38
N TRP A 188 -7.45 -17.18 7.35
CA TRP A 188 -8.30 -16.88 8.50
C TRP A 188 -9.65 -16.28 8.07
N LEU A 189 -9.64 -15.31 7.14
CA LEU A 189 -10.86 -14.64 6.67
C LEU A 189 -11.81 -15.61 5.94
N GLN A 190 -11.27 -16.51 5.12
CA GLN A 190 -12.04 -17.53 4.38
C GLN A 190 -12.80 -18.48 5.30
N HIS A 191 -12.31 -18.73 6.51
CA HIS A 191 -12.94 -19.61 7.49
C HIS A 191 -14.01 -18.92 8.36
N GLN A 192 -14.28 -17.63 8.15
CA GLN A 192 -15.30 -16.93 8.94
C GLN A 192 -16.70 -17.22 8.39
N SER A 193 -17.63 -17.65 9.26
CA SER A 193 -19.00 -18.00 8.88
C SER A 193 -19.81 -16.84 8.30
N PHE A 194 -19.39 -15.61 8.58
CA PHE A 194 -20.02 -14.38 8.08
C PHE A 194 -19.41 -13.88 6.76
N VAL A 195 -18.47 -14.61 6.15
CA VAL A 195 -17.79 -14.25 4.90
C VAL A 195 -18.18 -15.23 3.79
N LEU A 196 -18.37 -14.71 2.59
CA LEU A 196 -18.48 -15.49 1.36
C LEU A 196 -17.05 -15.79 0.86
N PRO A 197 -16.52 -17.02 1.02
CA PRO A 197 -15.09 -17.29 0.79
C PRO A 197 -14.65 -17.08 -0.66
N ASP A 198 -15.55 -17.24 -1.63
CA ASP A 198 -15.28 -17.02 -3.05
C ASP A 198 -15.46 -15.54 -3.47
N ARG A 199 -15.88 -14.67 -2.54
CA ARG A 199 -16.12 -13.25 -2.78
C ARG A 199 -15.22 -12.39 -1.90
N ILE A 200 -13.95 -12.73 -1.81
CA ILE A 200 -12.94 -11.95 -1.10
C ILE A 200 -12.11 -11.22 -2.13
N ALA A 201 -12.10 -9.89 -2.04
CA ALA A 201 -11.19 -9.03 -2.77
C ALA A 201 -9.95 -8.68 -1.93
N ALA A 202 -8.84 -8.33 -2.58
CA ALA A 202 -7.74 -7.67 -1.92
C ALA A 202 -7.75 -6.18 -2.27
N ALA A 203 -7.39 -5.35 -1.29
CA ALA A 203 -7.08 -3.94 -1.52
C ALA A 203 -5.81 -3.58 -0.78
N GLY A 204 -5.09 -2.56 -1.24
CA GLY A 204 -3.91 -2.12 -0.51
C GLY A 204 -3.35 -0.80 -1.02
N ASN A 205 -2.57 -0.11 -0.18
CA ASN A 205 -1.87 1.09 -0.57
C ASN A 205 -0.38 1.01 -0.32
N SER A 206 0.43 1.68 -1.17
CA SER A 206 1.88 1.72 -1.01
C SER A 206 2.48 0.31 -0.97
N PHE A 207 3.19 -0.09 0.10
CA PHE A 207 3.63 -1.48 0.30
C PHE A 207 2.47 -2.49 0.22
N GLY A 208 1.32 -2.14 0.80
CA GLY A 208 0.14 -2.99 0.74
C GLY A 208 -0.45 -3.11 -0.67
N GLY A 209 -0.28 -2.10 -1.52
CA GLY A 209 -0.62 -2.18 -2.95
C GLY A 209 0.27 -3.19 -3.68
N VAL A 210 1.57 -3.21 -3.37
CA VAL A 210 2.47 -4.26 -3.89
C VAL A 210 2.00 -5.65 -3.47
N GLU A 211 1.65 -5.84 -2.20
CA GLU A 211 1.14 -7.13 -1.70
C GLU A 211 -0.17 -7.53 -2.35
N ALA A 212 -1.08 -6.59 -2.57
CA ALA A 212 -2.34 -6.85 -3.26
C ALA A 212 -2.09 -7.33 -4.72
N VAL A 213 -1.14 -6.70 -5.43
CA VAL A 213 -0.71 -7.12 -6.77
C VAL A 213 -0.10 -8.52 -6.76
N LEU A 214 0.76 -8.85 -5.78
CA LEU A 214 1.29 -10.21 -5.64
C LEU A 214 0.18 -11.22 -5.34
N GLY A 215 -0.80 -10.81 -4.55
CA GLY A 215 -1.99 -11.59 -4.24
C GLY A 215 -2.83 -11.93 -5.49
N ALA A 216 -2.92 -11.03 -6.46
CA ALA A 216 -3.64 -11.27 -7.71
C ALA A 216 -3.09 -12.46 -8.50
N GLU A 217 -1.79 -12.74 -8.38
CA GLU A 217 -1.15 -13.92 -8.99
C GLU A 217 -1.31 -15.19 -8.14
N ARG A 218 -1.10 -15.08 -6.82
CA ARG A 218 -0.75 -16.21 -5.95
C ARG A 218 -1.86 -16.64 -5.01
N ALA A 219 -2.90 -15.83 -4.86
CA ALA A 219 -4.03 -16.11 -4.00
C ALA A 219 -5.34 -16.15 -4.79
N HIS A 220 -6.40 -16.60 -4.15
CA HIS A 220 -7.73 -16.63 -4.76
C HIS A 220 -8.52 -15.41 -4.30
N TYR A 221 -8.41 -14.33 -5.08
CA TYR A 221 -9.22 -13.12 -4.92
C TYR A 221 -10.18 -12.96 -6.11
N CYS A 222 -11.39 -12.47 -5.86
CA CYS A 222 -12.35 -12.15 -6.92
C CYS A 222 -11.97 -10.86 -7.67
N ALA A 223 -11.30 -9.92 -6.99
CA ALA A 223 -10.82 -8.66 -7.54
C ALA A 223 -9.68 -8.10 -6.69
N VAL A 224 -8.88 -7.21 -7.25
CA VAL A 224 -7.79 -6.52 -6.54
C VAL A 224 -7.86 -5.02 -6.80
N VAL A 225 -7.66 -4.22 -5.76
CA VAL A 225 -7.50 -2.76 -5.86
C VAL A 225 -6.12 -2.38 -5.38
N ASP A 226 -5.30 -1.87 -6.29
CA ASP A 226 -3.97 -1.33 -5.98
C ASP A 226 -4.04 0.19 -5.94
N ALA A 227 -3.81 0.76 -4.77
CA ALA A 227 -3.71 2.20 -4.58
C ALA A 227 -2.24 2.60 -4.37
N ALA A 228 -1.61 3.10 -5.42
CA ALA A 228 -0.25 3.62 -5.38
C ALA A 228 0.85 2.60 -5.01
N GLY A 229 0.66 1.32 -5.32
CA GLY A 229 1.67 0.29 -5.08
C GLY A 229 2.98 0.58 -5.80
N GLY A 230 4.07 0.69 -5.02
CA GLY A 230 5.41 0.97 -5.55
C GLY A 230 5.70 2.44 -5.88
N ALA A 231 4.79 3.39 -5.70
CA ALA A 231 4.95 4.79 -6.10
C ALA A 231 6.23 5.46 -5.55
N GLU A 232 6.62 5.16 -4.31
CA GLU A 232 7.86 5.74 -3.72
C GLU A 232 9.14 4.98 -4.11
N SER A 233 9.04 3.76 -4.63
CA SER A 233 10.18 2.89 -4.83
C SER A 233 10.44 2.49 -6.29
N TRP A 234 9.52 2.80 -7.20
CA TRP A 234 9.53 2.32 -8.59
C TRP A 234 10.81 2.68 -9.33
N ALA A 235 11.19 3.94 -9.29
CA ALA A 235 12.38 4.42 -10.00
C ALA A 235 13.68 3.82 -9.46
N ALA A 236 13.77 3.63 -8.13
CA ALA A 236 14.98 3.20 -7.44
C ALA A 236 15.13 1.68 -7.32
N ALA A 237 14.05 0.90 -7.52
CA ALA A 237 14.03 -0.53 -7.26
C ALA A 237 13.65 -1.37 -8.49
N PRO A 238 14.58 -1.60 -9.45
CA PRO A 238 14.30 -2.41 -10.63
C PRO A 238 13.84 -3.85 -10.32
N GLY A 239 14.29 -4.44 -9.20
CA GLY A 239 13.82 -5.74 -8.74
C GLY A 239 12.34 -5.72 -8.33
N LEU A 240 11.85 -4.62 -7.73
CA LEU A 240 10.43 -4.44 -7.42
C LEU A 240 9.60 -4.35 -8.71
N ARG A 241 10.06 -3.57 -9.69
CA ARG A 241 9.39 -3.51 -11.00
C ARG A 241 9.25 -4.89 -11.63
N ALA A 242 10.36 -5.65 -11.70
CA ALA A 242 10.36 -7.00 -12.26
C ALA A 242 9.41 -7.95 -11.50
N LEU A 243 9.37 -7.85 -10.16
CA LEU A 243 8.47 -8.64 -9.32
C LEU A 243 7.00 -8.32 -9.63
N MET A 244 6.61 -7.04 -9.62
CA MET A 244 5.24 -6.61 -9.86
C MET A 244 4.81 -6.87 -11.32
N GLU A 245 5.65 -6.56 -12.31
CA GLU A 245 5.36 -6.87 -13.73
C GLU A 245 5.19 -8.38 -13.96
N GLY A 246 6.02 -9.20 -13.30
CA GLY A 246 5.87 -10.65 -13.31
C GLY A 246 4.54 -11.10 -12.73
N ALA A 247 4.14 -10.52 -11.60
CA ALA A 247 2.88 -10.84 -10.93
C ALA A 247 1.66 -10.47 -11.80
N VAL A 248 1.61 -9.26 -12.37
CA VAL A 248 0.47 -8.84 -13.20
C VAL A 248 0.36 -9.64 -14.51
N ARG A 249 1.49 -10.07 -15.10
CA ARG A 249 1.46 -10.99 -16.26
C ARG A 249 0.80 -12.32 -15.95
N ARG A 250 0.90 -12.79 -14.72
CA ARG A 250 0.34 -14.06 -14.23
C ARG A 250 -0.90 -13.90 -13.36
N ALA A 251 -1.38 -12.66 -13.16
CA ALA A 251 -2.55 -12.38 -12.34
C ALA A 251 -3.75 -13.24 -12.73
N ARG A 252 -4.46 -13.74 -11.74
CA ARG A 252 -5.70 -14.53 -11.89
C ARG A 252 -6.93 -13.66 -11.64
N ALA A 253 -6.76 -12.63 -10.82
CA ALA A 253 -7.81 -11.66 -10.52
C ALA A 253 -7.64 -10.40 -11.39
N PRO A 254 -8.73 -9.73 -11.77
CA PRO A 254 -8.69 -8.40 -12.37
C PRO A 254 -8.15 -7.40 -11.35
N ILE A 255 -7.44 -6.35 -11.84
CA ILE A 255 -6.83 -5.33 -10.98
C ILE A 255 -7.31 -3.94 -11.37
N PHE A 256 -7.75 -3.16 -10.39
CA PHE A 256 -8.02 -1.74 -10.53
C PHE A 256 -6.92 -0.92 -9.86
N PHE A 257 -6.18 -0.17 -10.66
CA PHE A 257 -5.11 0.73 -10.20
C PHE A 257 -5.67 2.13 -9.99
N ILE A 258 -5.53 2.67 -8.79
CA ILE A 258 -6.04 4.02 -8.45
C ILE A 258 -4.92 4.88 -7.84
N GLN A 259 -4.83 6.15 -8.25
CA GLN A 259 -3.92 7.15 -7.66
C GLN A 259 -4.47 8.56 -7.80
N ALA A 260 -4.01 9.49 -6.96
CA ALA A 260 -4.16 10.92 -7.18
C ALA A 260 -3.05 11.45 -8.11
N GLU A 261 -3.35 12.46 -8.90
CA GLU A 261 -2.42 13.05 -9.90
C GLU A 261 -1.12 13.58 -9.28
N ASN A 262 -1.18 14.03 -8.03
CA ASN A 262 -0.02 14.56 -7.30
C ASN A 262 0.68 13.56 -6.36
N ASP A 263 0.47 12.26 -6.55
CA ASP A 263 1.26 11.22 -5.86
C ASP A 263 2.73 11.24 -6.32
N TYR A 264 3.61 10.55 -5.62
CA TYR A 264 5.06 10.54 -5.87
C TYR A 264 5.45 10.10 -7.29
N ASP A 265 4.88 8.99 -7.79
CA ASP A 265 5.11 8.46 -9.14
C ASP A 265 3.87 7.72 -9.63
N LEU A 266 3.36 8.12 -10.78
CA LEU A 266 2.20 7.49 -11.44
C LEU A 266 2.59 6.34 -12.39
N THR A 267 3.89 6.17 -12.61
CA THR A 267 4.41 5.18 -13.55
C THR A 267 4.03 3.74 -13.18
N PRO A 268 4.08 3.32 -11.89
CA PRO A 268 3.69 1.95 -11.51
C PRO A 268 2.29 1.59 -11.99
N SER A 269 1.28 2.34 -11.60
CA SER A 269 -0.12 2.06 -11.94
C SER A 269 -0.34 2.00 -13.45
N ARG A 270 0.20 2.97 -14.20
CA ARG A 270 0.08 3.02 -15.68
C ARG A 270 0.81 1.86 -16.36
N SER A 271 2.04 1.57 -15.92
CA SER A 271 2.86 0.51 -16.52
C SER A 271 2.28 -0.86 -16.25
N LEU A 272 1.83 -1.13 -15.02
CA LEU A 272 1.26 -2.43 -14.65
C LEU A 272 -0.06 -2.70 -15.35
N ALA A 273 -0.96 -1.70 -15.44
CA ALA A 273 -2.19 -1.82 -16.21
C ALA A 273 -1.89 -2.10 -17.70
N LYS A 274 -0.92 -1.37 -18.28
CA LYS A 274 -0.49 -1.63 -19.66
C LYS A 274 0.03 -3.05 -19.85
N VAL A 275 0.88 -3.54 -18.92
CA VAL A 275 1.40 -4.92 -18.98
C VAL A 275 0.27 -5.95 -18.92
N MET A 276 -0.77 -5.72 -18.12
CA MET A 276 -1.95 -6.60 -18.08
C MET A 276 -2.71 -6.61 -19.40
N HIS A 277 -2.98 -5.43 -19.97
CA HIS A 277 -3.64 -5.32 -21.28
C HIS A 277 -2.84 -5.99 -22.40
N ASP A 278 -1.51 -5.81 -22.41
CA ASP A 278 -0.62 -6.43 -23.42
C ASP A 278 -0.68 -7.96 -23.40
N VAL A 279 -1.07 -8.57 -22.27
CA VAL A 279 -1.23 -10.03 -22.15
C VAL A 279 -2.69 -10.48 -22.05
N GLY A 280 -3.63 -9.61 -22.40
CA GLY A 280 -5.06 -9.91 -22.47
C GLY A 280 -5.75 -10.10 -21.11
N LYS A 281 -5.21 -9.48 -20.03
CA LYS A 281 -5.81 -9.55 -18.69
C LYS A 281 -6.64 -8.31 -18.40
N ASP A 282 -7.70 -8.48 -17.60
CA ASP A 282 -8.61 -7.42 -17.20
C ASP A 282 -7.96 -6.50 -16.17
N ALA A 283 -7.82 -5.25 -16.52
CA ALA A 283 -7.28 -4.20 -15.65
C ALA A 283 -7.90 -2.85 -15.97
N ASP A 284 -8.19 -2.10 -14.92
CA ASP A 284 -8.58 -0.70 -15.01
C ASP A 284 -7.50 0.17 -14.37
N VAL A 285 -7.33 1.40 -14.87
CA VAL A 285 -6.46 2.41 -14.24
C VAL A 285 -7.17 3.75 -14.24
N LYS A 286 -7.25 4.39 -13.07
CA LYS A 286 -7.83 5.73 -12.93
C LYS A 286 -6.93 6.62 -12.09
N ILE A 287 -6.48 7.71 -12.71
CA ILE A 287 -5.77 8.79 -12.03
C ILE A 287 -6.78 9.88 -11.73
N TYR A 288 -7.00 10.12 -10.45
CA TYR A 288 -7.93 11.13 -9.97
C TYR A 288 -7.26 12.50 -9.89
N ALA A 289 -8.08 13.55 -9.82
CA ALA A 289 -7.58 14.90 -9.60
C ALA A 289 -6.71 14.97 -8.33
N LYS A 290 -5.86 16.01 -8.28
CA LYS A 290 -4.97 16.26 -7.13
C LYS A 290 -5.71 16.18 -5.80
N PHE A 291 -5.10 15.49 -4.86
CA PHE A 291 -5.60 15.36 -3.49
C PHE A 291 -4.63 16.05 -2.53
N GLY A 292 -5.10 17.15 -1.92
CA GLY A 292 -4.21 18.01 -1.12
C GLY A 292 -3.22 18.79 -1.98
N GLN A 293 -2.12 19.27 -1.36
CA GLN A 293 -1.14 20.16 -1.97
C GLN A 293 0.24 19.54 -2.18
N SER A 294 0.50 18.39 -1.57
CA SER A 294 1.82 17.74 -1.57
C SER A 294 1.73 16.30 -2.13
N PRO A 295 2.85 15.72 -2.59
CA PRO A 295 2.90 14.31 -2.98
C PRO A 295 2.49 13.35 -1.85
N ALA A 296 2.85 13.66 -0.60
CA ALA A 296 2.47 12.86 0.57
C ALA A 296 0.95 12.87 0.80
N GLU A 297 0.29 14.01 0.60
CA GLU A 297 -1.18 14.07 0.63
C GLU A 297 -1.78 13.30 -0.54
N GLY A 298 -1.25 13.45 -1.76
CA GLY A 298 -1.62 12.64 -2.91
C GLY A 298 -1.51 11.14 -2.64
N HIS A 299 -0.44 10.71 -1.97
CA HIS A 299 -0.23 9.32 -1.57
C HIS A 299 -1.25 8.83 -0.51
N SER A 300 -1.73 9.74 0.36
CA SER A 300 -2.78 9.45 1.34
C SER A 300 -4.18 9.32 0.74
N PHE A 301 -4.36 9.61 -0.54
CA PHE A 301 -5.63 9.50 -1.28
C PHE A 301 -6.27 8.13 -1.15
N ALA A 302 -5.47 7.06 -1.11
CA ALA A 302 -5.93 5.69 -0.95
C ALA A 302 -6.95 5.50 0.18
N TRP A 303 -6.74 6.16 1.32
CA TRP A 303 -7.60 5.99 2.50
C TRP A 303 -8.33 7.28 2.92
N ARG A 304 -7.92 8.45 2.41
CA ARG A 304 -8.60 9.72 2.68
C ARG A 304 -9.56 10.14 1.56
N GLY A 305 -9.37 9.61 0.35
CA GLY A 305 -10.11 9.96 -0.85
C GLY A 305 -11.37 9.15 -1.11
N GLY A 306 -11.91 8.40 -0.13
CA GLY A 306 -13.04 7.50 -0.30
C GLY A 306 -14.28 8.12 -0.96
N GLY A 307 -14.53 9.41 -0.72
CA GLY A 307 -15.60 10.15 -1.38
C GLY A 307 -15.38 10.41 -2.88
N MET A 308 -14.13 10.28 -3.37
CA MET A 308 -13.79 10.50 -4.78
C MET A 308 -13.73 9.18 -5.57
N TRP A 309 -13.14 8.14 -4.98
CA TRP A 309 -12.93 6.86 -5.66
C TRP A 309 -14.00 5.80 -5.32
N GLY A 310 -14.82 6.03 -4.31
CA GLY A 310 -15.71 5.00 -3.76
C GLY A 310 -16.65 4.39 -4.79
N GLU A 311 -17.35 5.20 -5.57
CA GLU A 311 -18.29 4.67 -6.58
C GLU A 311 -17.59 3.81 -7.65
N ASP A 312 -16.41 4.22 -8.09
CA ASP A 312 -15.62 3.46 -9.07
C ASP A 312 -15.14 2.13 -8.49
N VAL A 313 -14.58 2.15 -7.27
CA VAL A 313 -14.05 0.95 -6.61
C VAL A 313 -15.18 -0.02 -6.28
N PHE A 314 -16.28 0.44 -5.69
CA PHE A 314 -17.41 -0.44 -5.39
C PHE A 314 -18.10 -0.96 -6.65
N GLY A 315 -18.16 -0.17 -7.73
CA GLY A 315 -18.61 -0.63 -9.05
C GLY A 315 -17.74 -1.75 -9.60
N PHE A 316 -16.41 -1.59 -9.53
CA PHE A 316 -15.45 -2.61 -9.94
C PHE A 316 -15.56 -3.89 -9.08
N LEU A 317 -15.63 -3.75 -7.77
CA LEU A 317 -15.78 -4.88 -6.85
C LEU A 317 -17.10 -5.63 -7.09
N SER A 318 -18.21 -4.92 -7.29
CA SER A 318 -19.51 -5.53 -7.57
C SER A 318 -19.50 -6.29 -8.90
N LYS A 319 -18.86 -5.74 -9.94
CA LYS A 319 -18.71 -6.38 -11.25
C LYS A 319 -17.99 -7.73 -11.16
N HIS A 320 -16.93 -7.81 -10.37
CA HIS A 320 -16.03 -8.98 -10.38
C HIS A 320 -16.24 -9.96 -9.22
N CYS A 321 -16.78 -9.49 -8.09
CA CYS A 321 -17.04 -10.34 -6.93
C CYS A 321 -18.51 -10.78 -6.83
N GLY A 322 -19.34 -10.37 -7.76
CA GLY A 322 -20.76 -10.69 -7.78
C GLY A 322 -21.52 -9.96 -6.67
N GLY A 323 -22.32 -8.97 -7.03
CA GLY A 323 -23.32 -8.35 -6.17
C GLY A 323 -24.57 -9.21 -6.12
#